data_cf386e7de242d46280828ca9477b82a8
#
_entry.id   cf386e7de242d46280828ca9477b82a8
#
_cell.length_a   1.000
_cell.length_b   1.000
_cell.length_c   1.000
_cell.angle_alpha   90.00
_cell.angle_beta   90.00
_cell.angle_gamma   90.00
#
_symmetry.space_group_name_H-M   'P 1'
#
loop_
_entity.id
_entity.type
_entity.pdbx_description
1 polymer ?
#
loop_
_entity_poly.entity_id
_entity_poly.type
_entity_poly.pdbx_seq_one_letter_code
_entity_poly.pdbx_strand_id
1 'polypeptide(L)'
;MAITRLKDIVTVFESKWTFGDSKFGYDGEVNESHNTQYPLLLVNPPLSTMPDIYTGREEYEFEINFYNLYPQAAQSAVTLQHRWDNLQDLAMEWFDMVLKNYQDTIVDAYLNDESLEIERVKEVANDKLVQIKFTFTMSAFTKCFRPVSTYPSDIANLVTWLRADSGLTFDIPTKKISAWVDQSGNSNSVAQVTSSKQALRYGYDG
;
A
#
# COMPACT_ATOMS: atom_id res chain seq x y z
N MET A 1 12.11 -1.82 -5.91
CA MET A 1 10.75 -1.69 -5.36
C MET A 1 10.78 -0.56 -4.36
N ALA A 2 10.08 0.55 -4.61
CA ALA A 2 10.04 1.69 -3.69
C ALA A 2 9.06 1.36 -2.57
N ILE A 3 9.38 1.76 -1.34
CA ILE A 3 8.47 1.58 -0.19
C ILE A 3 7.56 2.79 -0.17
N THR A 4 6.26 2.58 -0.36
CA THR A 4 5.28 3.65 -0.18
C THR A 4 4.93 3.75 1.31
N ARG A 5 5.26 4.88 1.92
CA ARG A 5 4.91 5.15 3.31
C ARG A 5 3.54 5.80 3.38
N LEU A 6 2.83 5.61 4.49
CA LEU A 6 1.56 6.32 4.75
C LEU A 6 1.69 7.83 4.52
N LYS A 7 2.80 8.43 4.96
CA LYS A 7 3.08 9.85 4.72
C LYS A 7 3.06 10.22 3.23
N ASP A 8 3.59 9.34 2.37
CA ASP A 8 3.67 9.61 0.93
C ASP A 8 2.27 9.57 0.32
N ILE A 9 1.40 8.64 0.79
CA ILE A 9 -0.01 8.55 0.38
C ILE A 9 -0.75 9.83 0.78
N VAL A 10 -0.65 10.25 2.03
CA VAL A 10 -1.29 11.48 2.54
C VAL A 10 -0.80 12.69 1.76
N THR A 11 0.50 12.79 1.49
CA THR A 11 1.06 13.88 0.67
C THR A 11 0.45 13.93 -0.73
N VAL A 12 0.22 12.77 -1.36
CA VAL A 12 -0.48 12.71 -2.66
C VAL A 12 -1.90 13.24 -2.51
N PHE A 13 -2.66 12.80 -1.50
CA PHE A 13 -4.03 13.25 -1.26
C PHE A 13 -4.11 14.77 -1.12
N GLU A 14 -3.27 15.34 -0.28
CA GLU A 14 -3.21 16.80 -0.06
C GLU A 14 -2.77 17.55 -1.33
N SER A 15 -1.79 17.03 -2.07
CA SER A 15 -1.29 17.67 -3.30
C SER A 15 -2.30 17.69 -4.45
N LYS A 16 -3.25 16.75 -4.47
CA LYS A 16 -4.32 16.71 -5.47
C LYS A 16 -5.52 17.58 -5.11
N TRP A 17 -5.60 18.06 -3.88
CA TRP A 17 -6.65 18.99 -3.48
C TRP A 17 -6.24 20.43 -3.80
N THR A 18 -6.86 21.01 -4.81
CA THR A 18 -6.53 22.36 -5.30
C THR A 18 -7.67 23.37 -5.09
N PHE A 19 -8.77 22.97 -4.45
CA PHE A 19 -9.99 23.76 -4.35
C PHE A 19 -10.05 24.61 -3.07
N GLY A 20 -9.20 24.33 -2.09
CA GLY A 20 -9.14 25.01 -0.80
C GLY A 20 -8.05 24.43 0.09
N ASP A 21 -8.21 24.54 1.40
CA ASP A 21 -7.23 24.00 2.34
C ASP A 21 -7.31 22.48 2.44
N SER A 22 -6.18 21.86 2.79
CA SER A 22 -6.11 20.45 3.18
C SER A 22 -5.45 20.29 4.54
N LYS A 23 -5.90 19.29 5.32
CA LYS A 23 -5.37 18.95 6.64
C LYS A 23 -5.33 17.46 6.83
N PHE A 24 -4.36 17.02 7.62
CA PHE A 24 -4.29 15.67 8.16
C PHE A 24 -4.55 15.72 9.66
N GLY A 25 -5.56 15.00 10.16
CA GLY A 25 -5.95 15.03 11.58
C GLY A 25 -7.34 14.45 11.82
N TYR A 26 -7.92 14.79 12.96
CA TYR A 26 -9.26 14.33 13.33
C TYR A 26 -10.31 15.43 13.17
N ASP A 27 -11.57 15.04 12.98
CA ASP A 27 -12.70 15.96 12.76
C ASP A 27 -12.83 17.07 13.82
N GLY A 28 -12.47 16.78 15.08
CA GLY A 28 -12.50 17.78 16.16
C GLY A 28 -11.56 18.95 15.96
N GLU A 29 -10.54 18.81 15.13
CA GLU A 29 -9.53 19.85 14.86
C GLU A 29 -9.99 20.88 13.82
N VAL A 30 -11.08 20.60 13.10
CA VAL A 30 -11.61 21.46 12.03
C VAL A 30 -12.07 22.81 12.61
N ASN A 31 -12.64 22.80 13.82
CA ASN A 31 -13.19 24.01 14.47
C ASN A 31 -12.15 24.90 15.13
N GLU A 32 -10.89 24.46 15.28
CA GLU A 32 -9.86 25.19 16.02
C GLU A 32 -9.10 26.22 15.17
N SER A 33 -9.24 26.20 13.85
CA SER A 33 -8.48 27.09 12.97
C SER A 33 -9.33 28.19 12.36
N HIS A 34 -9.15 29.42 12.84
CA HIS A 34 -9.89 30.61 12.42
C HIS A 34 -9.61 31.07 10.99
N ASN A 35 -8.61 30.50 10.29
CA ASN A 35 -8.18 30.90 8.94
C ASN A 35 -8.33 29.79 7.90
N THR A 36 -9.23 28.83 8.10
CA THR A 36 -9.45 27.75 7.14
C THR A 36 -10.15 28.25 5.88
N GLN A 37 -9.57 27.99 4.70
CA GLN A 37 -10.21 28.27 3.41
C GLN A 37 -11.06 27.05 3.00
N TYR A 38 -12.32 27.31 2.72
CA TYR A 38 -13.25 26.30 2.25
C TYR A 38 -13.36 26.33 0.72
N PRO A 39 -13.64 25.17 0.07
CA PRO A 39 -13.87 23.85 0.68
C PRO A 39 -12.60 23.26 1.30
N LEU A 40 -12.74 22.55 2.43
CA LEU A 40 -11.66 21.93 3.16
C LEU A 40 -11.62 20.42 2.91
N LEU A 41 -10.46 19.88 2.60
CA LEU A 41 -10.17 18.44 2.66
C LEU A 41 -9.58 18.09 4.03
N LEU A 42 -10.17 17.14 4.72
CA LEU A 42 -9.59 16.55 5.94
C LEU A 42 -9.33 15.06 5.71
N VAL A 43 -8.08 14.67 5.83
CA VAL A 43 -7.65 13.28 5.78
C VAL A 43 -7.54 12.75 7.21
N ASN A 44 -8.45 11.87 7.60
CA ASN A 44 -8.35 11.23 8.92
C ASN A 44 -7.21 10.21 8.94
N PRO A 45 -6.54 10.03 10.10
CA PRO A 45 -5.58 8.95 10.26
C PRO A 45 -6.24 7.61 9.92
N PRO A 46 -5.71 6.85 8.93
CA PRO A 46 -6.36 5.63 8.49
C PRO A 46 -6.31 4.55 9.55
N LEU A 47 -7.30 3.69 9.53
CA LEU A 47 -7.24 2.42 10.23
C LEU A 47 -6.39 1.47 9.40
N SER A 48 -5.34 0.89 10.00
CA SER A 48 -4.54 -0.14 9.33
C SER A 48 -5.01 -1.52 9.75
N THR A 49 -5.09 -2.42 8.78
CA THR A 49 -5.20 -3.85 9.04
C THR A 49 -3.84 -4.43 9.40
N MET A 50 -3.81 -5.63 9.97
CA MET A 50 -2.54 -6.32 10.19
C MET A 50 -1.82 -6.51 8.85
N PRO A 51 -0.52 -6.16 8.77
CA PRO A 51 0.24 -6.37 7.56
C PRO A 51 0.30 -7.88 7.23
N ASP A 52 0.08 -8.20 5.97
CA ASP A 52 0.35 -9.55 5.48
C ASP A 52 1.86 -9.80 5.52
N ILE A 53 2.27 -10.65 6.45
CA ILE A 53 3.70 -10.98 6.67
C ILE A 53 4.36 -11.68 5.49
N TYR A 54 3.58 -12.27 4.59
CA TYR A 54 4.11 -12.98 3.42
C TYR A 54 4.31 -12.06 2.23
N THR A 55 3.40 -11.11 2.02
CA THR A 55 3.45 -10.19 0.88
C THR A 55 4.08 -8.84 1.23
N GLY A 56 4.16 -8.48 2.52
CA GLY A 56 4.57 -7.15 2.97
C GLY A 56 3.55 -6.06 2.64
N ARG A 57 2.35 -6.45 2.23
CA ARG A 57 1.24 -5.53 2.01
C ARG A 57 0.55 -5.20 3.31
N GLU A 58 0.20 -3.94 3.45
CA GLU A 58 -0.66 -3.42 4.50
C GLU A 58 -1.87 -2.78 3.84
N GLU A 59 -3.05 -3.05 4.35
CA GLU A 59 -4.29 -2.46 3.89
C GLU A 59 -4.68 -1.33 4.83
N TYR A 60 -4.99 -0.19 4.25
CA TYR A 60 -5.42 1.02 4.96
C TYR A 60 -6.85 1.33 4.58
N GLU A 61 -7.69 1.50 5.57
CA GLU A 61 -9.01 2.09 5.40
C GLU A 61 -8.90 3.59 5.66
N PHE A 62 -9.14 4.38 4.62
CA PHE A 62 -9.14 5.83 4.68
C PHE A 62 -10.55 6.37 4.83
N GLU A 63 -10.68 7.32 5.73
CA GLU A 63 -11.84 8.19 5.83
C GLU A 63 -11.40 9.61 5.47
N ILE A 64 -11.99 10.14 4.40
CA ILE A 64 -11.68 11.46 3.87
C ILE A 64 -12.93 12.32 3.96
N ASN A 65 -12.80 13.46 4.60
CA ASN A 65 -13.92 14.36 4.85
C ASN A 65 -13.74 15.65 4.06
N PHE A 66 -14.75 16.00 3.30
CA PHE A 66 -14.82 17.26 2.55
C PHE A 66 -15.84 18.16 3.22
N TYR A 67 -15.43 19.37 3.56
CA TYR A 67 -16.28 20.35 4.23
C TYR A 67 -16.46 21.59 3.37
N ASN A 68 -17.66 22.17 3.41
CA ASN A 68 -17.93 23.49 2.85
C ASN A 68 -18.84 24.28 3.77
N LEU A 69 -18.69 25.59 3.77
CA LEU A 69 -19.52 26.50 4.54
C LEU A 69 -20.95 26.51 4.01
N TYR A 70 -21.90 26.49 4.94
CA TYR A 70 -23.32 26.63 4.68
C TYR A 70 -23.81 27.97 5.26
N PRO A 71 -24.02 29.02 4.42
CA PRO A 71 -24.48 30.33 4.92
C PRO A 71 -25.87 30.24 5.54
N GLN A 72 -26.04 30.87 6.69
CA GLN A 72 -27.29 30.87 7.46
C GLN A 72 -28.53 31.37 6.69
N ALA A 73 -28.32 32.22 5.69
CA ALA A 73 -29.40 32.87 4.93
C ALA A 73 -30.10 31.93 3.91
N ALA A 74 -29.57 30.74 3.66
CA ALA A 74 -30.03 29.87 2.58
C ALA A 74 -30.64 28.56 3.15
N GLN A 75 -31.65 28.67 3.99
CA GLN A 75 -32.22 27.50 4.69
C GLN A 75 -33.24 26.65 3.86
N SER A 76 -33.26 26.77 2.53
CA SER A 76 -34.11 25.88 1.75
C SER A 76 -33.45 24.52 1.53
N ALA A 77 -34.24 23.44 1.55
CA ALA A 77 -33.75 22.09 1.25
C ALA A 77 -33.06 22.01 -0.14
N VAL A 78 -33.54 22.79 -1.10
CA VAL A 78 -33.00 22.87 -2.46
C VAL A 78 -31.58 23.46 -2.43
N THR A 79 -31.35 24.54 -1.66
CA THR A 79 -30.02 25.16 -1.55
C THR A 79 -29.03 24.23 -0.87
N LEU A 80 -29.46 23.49 0.14
CA LEU A 80 -28.65 22.50 0.82
C LEU A 80 -28.27 21.36 -0.13
N GLN A 81 -29.22 20.86 -0.93
CA GLN A 81 -28.96 19.81 -1.93
C GLN A 81 -27.92 20.26 -2.95
N HIS A 82 -28.05 21.46 -3.52
CA HIS A 82 -27.05 22.01 -4.45
C HIS A 82 -25.64 22.15 -3.84
N ARG A 83 -25.56 22.44 -2.54
CA ARG A 83 -24.27 22.52 -1.86
C ARG A 83 -23.61 21.15 -1.72
N TRP A 84 -24.37 20.14 -1.38
CA TRP A 84 -23.86 18.78 -1.37
C TRP A 84 -23.46 18.31 -2.76
N ASP A 85 -24.28 18.56 -3.79
CA ASP A 85 -23.98 18.18 -5.16
C ASP A 85 -22.66 18.82 -5.62
N ASN A 86 -22.50 20.12 -5.43
CA ASN A 86 -21.27 20.81 -5.78
C ASN A 86 -20.05 20.29 -5.00
N LEU A 87 -20.18 20.05 -3.71
CA LEU A 87 -19.09 19.52 -2.90
C LEU A 87 -18.75 18.09 -3.30
N GLN A 88 -19.75 17.28 -3.63
CA GLN A 88 -19.56 15.92 -4.11
C GLN A 88 -18.85 15.89 -5.46
N ASP A 89 -19.21 16.81 -6.39
CA ASP A 89 -18.53 16.93 -7.68
C ASP A 89 -17.03 17.23 -7.50
N LEU A 90 -16.67 18.17 -6.61
CA LEU A 90 -15.27 18.46 -6.28
C LEU A 90 -14.55 17.27 -5.64
N ALA A 91 -15.24 16.57 -4.73
CA ALA A 91 -14.70 15.38 -4.09
C ALA A 91 -14.45 14.24 -5.10
N MET A 92 -15.36 14.03 -6.05
CA MET A 92 -15.20 13.06 -7.12
C MET A 92 -14.07 13.43 -8.08
N GLU A 93 -13.94 14.71 -8.46
CA GLU A 93 -12.82 15.20 -9.27
C GLU A 93 -11.48 14.94 -8.56
N TRP A 94 -11.41 15.21 -7.26
CA TRP A 94 -10.23 14.89 -6.46
C TRP A 94 -9.96 13.38 -6.43
N PHE A 95 -10.98 12.55 -6.23
CA PHE A 95 -10.83 11.10 -6.18
C PHE A 95 -10.31 10.54 -7.51
N ASP A 96 -10.82 11.04 -8.63
CA ASP A 96 -10.34 10.67 -9.97
C ASP A 96 -8.86 11.04 -10.18
N MET A 97 -8.45 12.21 -9.70
CA MET A 97 -7.04 12.63 -9.76
C MET A 97 -6.14 11.73 -8.90
N VAL A 98 -6.59 11.32 -7.72
CA VAL A 98 -5.88 10.37 -6.85
C VAL A 98 -5.82 8.99 -7.50
N LEU A 99 -6.95 8.48 -7.97
CA LEU A 99 -7.04 7.17 -8.63
C LEU A 99 -6.09 7.11 -9.82
N LYS A 100 -6.11 8.12 -10.68
CA LYS A 100 -5.21 8.23 -11.83
C LYS A 100 -3.75 8.24 -11.42
N ASN A 101 -3.40 8.93 -10.34
CA ASN A 101 -2.02 8.94 -9.84
C ASN A 101 -1.54 7.54 -9.45
N TYR A 102 -2.43 6.69 -8.90
CA TYR A 102 -2.08 5.34 -8.49
C TYR A 102 -2.23 4.28 -9.59
N GLN A 103 -2.95 4.58 -10.67
CA GLN A 103 -3.04 3.72 -11.85
C GLN A 103 -1.88 3.96 -12.83
N ASP A 104 -1.47 5.22 -13.03
CA ASP A 104 -0.46 5.62 -14.01
C ASP A 104 0.98 5.44 -13.53
N THR A 105 1.20 5.43 -12.23
CA THR A 105 2.51 5.21 -11.63
C THR A 105 2.60 3.79 -11.11
N ILE A 106 3.71 3.10 -11.43
CA ILE A 106 4.09 1.83 -10.79
C ILE A 106 4.47 2.16 -9.33
N VAL A 107 3.49 2.67 -8.59
CA VAL A 107 3.62 2.93 -7.18
C VAL A 107 3.29 1.61 -6.49
N ASP A 108 4.05 1.26 -5.48
CA ASP A 108 3.82 0.07 -4.66
C ASP A 108 2.55 0.21 -3.76
N ALA A 109 1.57 0.97 -4.25
CA ALA A 109 0.27 1.18 -3.63
C ALA A 109 -0.85 1.04 -4.68
N TYR A 110 -1.94 0.43 -4.27
CA TYR A 110 -3.14 0.21 -5.07
C TYR A 110 -4.36 0.75 -4.33
N LEU A 111 -5.12 1.61 -4.98
CA LEU A 111 -6.40 2.10 -4.50
C LEU A 111 -7.50 1.17 -5.01
N ASN A 112 -8.32 0.66 -4.11
CA ASN A 112 -9.49 -0.14 -4.45
C ASN A 112 -10.70 0.78 -4.66
N ASP A 113 -10.99 1.12 -5.91
CA ASP A 113 -12.10 1.99 -6.29
C ASP A 113 -13.48 1.34 -6.08
N GLU A 114 -13.55 0.01 -6.11
CA GLU A 114 -14.79 -0.72 -5.80
C GLU A 114 -15.20 -0.62 -4.31
N SER A 115 -14.27 -0.23 -3.43
CA SER A 115 -14.52 -0.04 -2.00
C SER A 115 -15.02 1.37 -1.64
N LEU A 116 -15.18 2.27 -2.61
CA LEU A 116 -15.59 3.64 -2.35
C LEU A 116 -17.02 3.72 -1.83
N GLU A 117 -17.18 4.19 -0.61
CA GLU A 117 -18.46 4.55 -0.02
C GLU A 117 -18.57 6.07 0.13
N ILE A 118 -19.73 6.63 -0.19
CA ILE A 118 -19.99 8.07 -0.13
C ILE A 118 -21.14 8.34 0.81
N GLU A 119 -20.90 9.13 1.84
CA GLU A 119 -21.91 9.55 2.81
C GLU A 119 -22.07 11.07 2.81
N ARG A 120 -23.32 11.56 2.80
CA ARG A 120 -23.67 12.97 2.97
C ARG A 120 -24.06 13.22 4.41
N VAL A 121 -23.27 14.01 5.11
CA VAL A 121 -23.51 14.34 6.52
C VAL A 121 -24.04 15.76 6.63
N LYS A 122 -25.14 15.91 7.34
CA LYS A 122 -25.77 17.21 7.59
C LYS A 122 -25.33 17.74 8.96
N GLU A 123 -24.93 19.00 9.00
CA GLU A 123 -24.65 19.75 10.22
C GLU A 123 -23.55 19.10 11.09
N VAL A 124 -22.33 19.19 10.62
CA VAL A 124 -21.15 18.85 11.44
C VAL A 124 -20.80 20.07 12.27
N ALA A 125 -20.91 19.94 13.59
CA ALA A 125 -20.62 20.96 14.58
C ALA A 125 -21.48 22.26 14.51
N ASN A 126 -21.19 23.20 15.42
CA ASN A 126 -21.87 24.49 15.53
C ASN A 126 -21.65 25.44 14.34
N ASP A 127 -20.80 25.08 13.36
CA ASP A 127 -20.28 25.98 12.34
C ASP A 127 -21.02 25.92 11.00
N LYS A 128 -22.19 25.25 10.94
CA LYS A 128 -22.99 25.18 9.71
C LYS A 128 -22.19 24.73 8.49
N LEU A 129 -21.55 23.61 8.65
CA LEU A 129 -20.82 22.94 7.58
C LEU A 129 -21.71 21.88 6.92
N VAL A 130 -21.57 21.74 5.61
CA VAL A 130 -21.97 20.52 4.89
C VAL A 130 -20.73 19.67 4.76
N GLN A 131 -20.90 18.35 4.88
CA GLN A 131 -19.84 17.37 4.78
C GLN A 131 -20.19 16.30 3.78
N ILE A 132 -19.23 15.92 2.97
CA ILE A 132 -19.21 14.66 2.22
C ILE A 132 -18.09 13.81 2.79
N LYS A 133 -18.37 12.57 3.12
CA LYS A 133 -17.42 11.61 3.60
C LYS A 133 -17.19 10.53 2.57
N PHE A 134 -15.93 10.27 2.23
CA PHE A 134 -15.49 9.15 1.42
C PHE A 134 -14.78 8.15 2.31
N THR A 135 -15.17 6.89 2.23
CA THR A 135 -14.47 5.77 2.84
C THR A 135 -14.01 4.82 1.75
N PHE A 136 -12.75 4.46 1.74
CA PHE A 136 -12.19 3.51 0.76
C PHE A 136 -10.95 2.84 1.30
N THR A 137 -10.55 1.73 0.66
CA THR A 137 -9.37 0.97 1.05
C THR A 137 -8.22 1.16 0.05
N MET A 138 -7.00 1.17 0.58
CA MET A 138 -5.76 1.14 -0.20
C MET A 138 -4.83 0.07 0.32
N SER A 139 -4.24 -0.69 -0.60
CA SER A 139 -3.14 -1.59 -0.27
C SER A 139 -1.82 -0.92 -0.61
N ALA A 140 -0.86 -0.94 0.30
CA ALA A 140 0.48 -0.43 0.05
C ALA A 140 1.56 -1.39 0.58
N PHE A 141 2.71 -1.41 -0.09
CA PHE A 141 3.89 -2.10 0.42
C PHE A 141 4.59 -1.19 1.43
N THR A 142 4.31 -1.36 2.72
CA THR A 142 4.84 -0.51 3.78
C THR A 142 6.13 -0.99 4.38
N LYS A 143 6.43 -2.26 4.19
CA LYS A 143 7.70 -2.84 4.56
C LYS A 143 8.20 -3.67 3.39
N CYS A 144 9.43 -3.43 2.97
CA CYS A 144 10.19 -4.54 2.47
C CYS A 144 10.30 -5.55 3.62
N PHE A 145 9.29 -6.38 3.84
CA PHE A 145 9.60 -7.74 4.12
C PHE A 145 10.20 -8.28 2.81
N ARG A 146 11.40 -7.81 2.50
CA ARG A 146 12.31 -8.84 2.13
C ARG A 146 12.17 -9.80 3.30
N PRO A 147 11.69 -11.04 3.12
CA PRO A 147 12.37 -12.06 3.84
C PRO A 147 13.79 -11.58 3.68
N VAL A 148 14.50 -11.32 4.77
CA VAL A 148 15.93 -11.12 4.65
C VAL A 148 16.29 -12.34 3.83
N SER A 149 16.27 -12.16 2.50
CA SER A 149 16.94 -13.02 1.57
C SER A 149 18.37 -12.68 1.94
N THR A 150 18.69 -13.05 3.16
CA THR A 150 20.01 -13.48 3.44
C THR A 150 20.12 -14.63 2.47
N TYR A 151 20.47 -14.26 1.22
CA TYR A 151 21.12 -15.26 0.42
C TYR A 151 22.09 -15.87 1.40
N PRO A 152 22.14 -17.20 1.49
CA PRO A 152 23.13 -17.79 2.38
C PRO A 152 24.52 -17.14 2.26
N SER A 153 24.84 -16.55 1.10
CA SER A 153 26.02 -15.69 0.88
C SER A 153 26.13 -14.49 1.81
N ASP A 154 25.03 -13.98 2.37
CA ASP A 154 25.03 -12.80 3.26
C ASP A 154 25.19 -13.19 4.74
N ILE A 155 25.21 -14.50 5.04
CA ILE A 155 25.43 -15.02 6.38
C ILE A 155 26.91 -14.98 6.69
N ALA A 156 27.30 -14.16 7.66
CA ALA A 156 28.67 -14.10 8.14
C ALA A 156 29.11 -15.49 8.64
N ASN A 157 30.31 -15.94 8.21
CA ASN A 157 30.88 -17.24 8.53
C ASN A 157 30.08 -18.46 8.02
N LEU A 158 29.32 -18.31 6.94
CA LEU A 158 28.71 -19.42 6.27
C LEU A 158 29.79 -20.40 5.77
N VAL A 159 29.79 -21.61 6.30
CA VAL A 159 30.84 -22.62 5.98
C VAL A 159 30.56 -23.30 4.66
N THR A 160 29.33 -23.67 4.40
CA THR A 160 28.91 -24.42 3.21
C THR A 160 27.50 -24.03 2.80
N TRP A 161 27.30 -23.83 1.50
CA TRP A 161 25.98 -23.60 0.92
C TRP A 161 25.78 -24.47 -0.32
N LEU A 162 24.95 -25.49 -0.21
CA LEU A 162 24.59 -26.39 -1.31
C LEU A 162 23.19 -26.04 -1.81
N ARG A 163 23.08 -25.67 -3.10
CA ARG A 163 21.79 -25.31 -3.72
C ARG A 163 21.28 -26.46 -4.56
N ALA A 164 19.99 -26.81 -4.39
CA ALA A 164 19.36 -27.90 -5.15
C ALA A 164 19.21 -27.61 -6.65
N ASP A 165 19.24 -26.32 -7.02
CA ASP A 165 19.07 -25.84 -8.40
C ASP A 165 20.39 -25.42 -9.08
N SER A 166 21.53 -25.53 -8.38
CA SER A 166 22.81 -25.07 -8.89
C SER A 166 23.98 -25.88 -8.38
N GLY A 167 25.02 -25.99 -9.20
CA GLY A 167 26.26 -26.67 -8.81
C GLY A 167 26.20 -28.18 -8.70
N LEU A 168 25.14 -28.80 -9.22
CA LEU A 168 25.01 -30.27 -9.24
C LEU A 168 25.73 -30.87 -10.45
N THR A 169 26.60 -31.87 -10.20
CA THR A 169 27.07 -32.78 -11.23
C THR A 169 26.35 -34.09 -11.08
N PHE A 170 25.64 -34.53 -12.11
CA PHE A 170 24.87 -35.78 -12.07
C PHE A 170 24.92 -36.48 -13.42
N ASP A 171 24.72 -37.79 -13.36
CA ASP A 171 24.61 -38.64 -14.55
C ASP A 171 23.16 -38.57 -15.07
N ILE A 172 22.97 -38.14 -16.31
CA ILE A 172 21.66 -37.91 -16.93
C ILE A 172 20.81 -39.19 -16.96
N PRO A 173 21.31 -40.37 -17.42
CA PRO A 173 20.52 -41.58 -17.48
C PRO A 173 20.05 -42.10 -16.12
N THR A 174 20.92 -42.03 -15.11
CA THR A 174 20.61 -42.61 -13.78
C THR A 174 20.08 -41.58 -12.79
N LYS A 175 20.14 -40.28 -13.14
CA LYS A 175 19.81 -39.12 -12.27
C LYS A 175 20.59 -39.10 -10.94
N LYS A 176 21.74 -39.79 -10.88
CA LYS A 176 22.56 -39.89 -9.67
C LYS A 176 23.50 -38.69 -9.57
N ILE A 177 23.52 -38.06 -8.39
CA ILE A 177 24.37 -36.90 -8.11
C ILE A 177 25.74 -37.38 -7.63
N SER A 178 26.77 -37.07 -8.40
CA SER A 178 28.17 -37.40 -8.08
C SER A 178 28.91 -36.32 -7.35
N ALA A 179 28.55 -35.05 -7.57
CA ALA A 179 29.14 -33.89 -6.87
C ALA A 179 28.12 -32.75 -6.69
N TRP A 180 28.37 -31.98 -5.66
CA TRP A 180 27.57 -30.78 -5.37
C TRP A 180 28.52 -29.65 -4.95
N VAL A 181 28.60 -28.63 -5.78
CA VAL A 181 29.52 -27.52 -5.59
C VAL A 181 29.00 -26.56 -4.51
N ASP A 182 29.87 -26.25 -3.57
CA ASP A 182 29.61 -25.26 -2.54
C ASP A 182 29.49 -23.84 -3.16
N GLN A 183 28.39 -23.17 -2.89
CA GLN A 183 28.08 -21.83 -3.36
C GLN A 183 28.45 -20.75 -2.32
N SER A 184 29.00 -21.13 -1.15
CA SER A 184 29.40 -20.18 -0.10
C SER A 184 30.71 -19.42 -0.42
N GLY A 185 31.45 -19.88 -1.43
CA GLY A 185 32.77 -19.36 -1.75
C GLY A 185 33.93 -19.98 -0.92
N ASN A 186 33.66 -20.86 0.02
CA ASN A 186 34.66 -21.51 0.88
C ASN A 186 35.19 -22.83 0.30
N SER A 187 34.73 -23.22 -0.87
CA SER A 187 35.19 -24.42 -1.59
C SER A 187 34.91 -25.75 -0.84
N ASN A 188 33.91 -25.80 0.04
CA ASN A 188 33.55 -27.00 0.79
C ASN A 188 32.54 -27.87 -0.01
N SER A 189 32.86 -28.12 -1.26
CA SER A 189 32.07 -28.96 -2.15
C SER A 189 32.05 -30.41 -1.67
N VAL A 190 30.93 -31.10 -1.91
CA VAL A 190 30.78 -32.50 -1.56
C VAL A 190 30.79 -33.39 -2.81
N ALA A 191 31.37 -34.57 -2.70
CA ALA A 191 31.41 -35.55 -3.79
C ALA A 191 31.18 -36.97 -3.25
N GLN A 192 30.48 -37.80 -4.05
CA GLN A 192 30.28 -39.20 -3.78
C GLN A 192 30.66 -40.03 -5.02
N VAL A 193 31.78 -40.68 -4.93
CA VAL A 193 32.34 -41.51 -6.05
C VAL A 193 31.65 -42.88 -6.18
N THR A 194 31.08 -43.37 -5.10
CA THR A 194 30.42 -44.68 -5.11
C THR A 194 28.99 -44.58 -5.62
N SER A 195 28.72 -45.03 -6.83
CA SER A 195 27.44 -44.86 -7.51
C SER A 195 26.23 -45.42 -6.72
N SER A 196 26.41 -46.49 -5.94
CA SER A 196 25.33 -47.05 -5.08
C SER A 196 24.96 -46.16 -3.88
N LYS A 197 25.82 -45.19 -3.55
CA LYS A 197 25.62 -44.24 -2.42
C LYS A 197 25.26 -42.84 -2.88
N GLN A 198 25.20 -42.61 -4.19
CA GLN A 198 24.83 -41.32 -4.75
C GLN A 198 23.34 -41.06 -4.58
N ALA A 199 22.98 -39.82 -4.18
CA ALA A 199 21.59 -39.38 -4.11
C ALA A 199 20.96 -39.30 -5.50
N LEU A 200 19.66 -39.52 -5.60
CA LEU A 200 18.91 -39.31 -6.84
C LEU A 200 18.40 -37.87 -6.93
N ARG A 201 18.55 -37.28 -8.11
CA ARG A 201 17.89 -36.01 -8.43
C ARG A 201 16.46 -36.27 -8.87
N TYR A 202 15.49 -35.84 -8.06
CA TYR A 202 14.10 -35.72 -8.48
C TYR A 202 13.86 -34.30 -8.96
N GLY A 203 13.70 -34.13 -10.28
CA GLY A 203 13.27 -32.86 -10.87
C GLY A 203 11.79 -32.97 -11.25
N TYR A 204 11.05 -31.90 -11.09
CA TYR A 204 9.86 -31.71 -11.90
C TYR A 204 10.37 -31.51 -13.33
N ASP A 205 10.17 -32.54 -14.17
CA ASP A 205 10.25 -32.36 -15.62
C ASP A 205 9.00 -31.56 -16.01
N GLY A 206 9.08 -30.17 -15.96
CA GLY A 206 8.04 -29.26 -16.45
C GLY A 206 8.10 -29.14 -17.95
#